data_4f84bbb12b4600ca811ecafcfde92794
#
_entry.id   4f84bbb12b4600ca811ecafcfde92794
#
_cell.length_a   1.000
_cell.length_b   1.000
_cell.length_c   1.000
_cell.angle_alpha   90.00
_cell.angle_beta   90.00
_cell.angle_gamma   90.00
#
_symmetry.space_group_name_H-M   'P 1'
#
loop_
_entity.id
_entity.type
_entity.pdbx_description
1 polymer ?
#
loop_
_entity_poly.entity_id
_entity_poly.type
_entity_poly.pdbx_seq_one_letter_code
_entity_poly.pdbx_strand_id
1 'polypeptide(L)'
;MTQLPDAGYTPTPADHAGVQAWFAEYDAAAARRDIEGMADLAVFPLNLVSDDPAGEGASAQWDRKQYIDTMTHVMGEGSEDITFESVRTPVFLSPAMAVVFTDSTMTAGGTTQQLRYADILIKRDGRWAFQTMVQGGWGDNLR
;
A
#
# COMPACT_ATOMS: atom_id res chain seq x y z
N MET A 1 23.96 -7.26 22.37
CA MET A 1 24.01 -6.53 21.09
C MET A 1 23.30 -7.33 20.03
N THR A 2 22.31 -6.72 19.40
CA THR A 2 21.58 -7.38 18.31
C THR A 2 22.47 -7.43 17.07
N GLN A 3 22.68 -8.63 16.57
CA GLN A 3 23.42 -8.79 15.33
C GLN A 3 22.53 -8.35 14.15
N LEU A 4 23.06 -7.46 13.32
CA LEU A 4 22.33 -7.06 12.11
C LEU A 4 22.26 -8.24 11.16
N PRO A 5 21.12 -8.45 10.51
CA PRO A 5 21.03 -9.49 9.50
C PRO A 5 21.99 -9.21 8.35
N ASP A 6 22.50 -10.26 7.75
CA ASP A 6 23.29 -10.12 6.53
C ASP A 6 22.48 -9.39 5.46
N ALA A 7 23.11 -8.47 4.75
CA ALA A 7 22.48 -7.71 3.67
C ALA A 7 22.09 -8.58 2.48
N GLY A 8 22.13 -9.90 2.63
CA GLY A 8 22.07 -10.84 1.52
C GLY A 8 20.89 -11.80 1.56
N TYR A 9 19.74 -11.44 2.20
CA TYR A 9 18.61 -12.35 2.09
C TYR A 9 18.18 -12.46 0.61
N THR A 10 18.21 -13.69 0.11
CA THR A 10 17.77 -13.98 -1.25
C THR A 10 16.34 -14.54 -1.18
N PRO A 11 15.35 -13.80 -1.70
CA PRO A 11 13.99 -14.29 -1.69
C PRO A 11 13.82 -15.51 -2.58
N THR A 12 12.91 -16.38 -2.21
CA THR A 12 12.56 -17.56 -2.98
C THR A 12 11.43 -17.23 -3.97
N PRO A 13 11.21 -18.06 -5.00
CA PRO A 13 10.01 -17.90 -5.84
C PRO A 13 8.71 -17.92 -5.04
N ALA A 14 8.65 -18.68 -3.94
CA ALA A 14 7.47 -18.72 -3.07
C ALA A 14 7.26 -17.39 -2.36
N ASP A 15 8.32 -16.68 -1.95
CA ASP A 15 8.21 -15.35 -1.37
C ASP A 15 7.56 -14.38 -2.36
N HIS A 16 8.04 -14.35 -3.59
CA HIS A 16 7.47 -13.49 -4.63
C HIS A 16 6.02 -13.85 -4.93
N ALA A 17 5.71 -15.13 -5.07
CA ALA A 17 4.36 -15.59 -5.33
C ALA A 17 3.40 -15.21 -4.20
N GLY A 18 3.87 -15.29 -2.95
CA GLY A 18 3.08 -14.93 -1.78
C GLY A 18 2.70 -13.45 -1.76
N VAL A 19 3.64 -12.56 -2.07
CA VAL A 19 3.38 -11.13 -2.15
C VAL A 19 2.45 -10.81 -3.32
N GLN A 20 2.66 -11.43 -4.48
CA GLN A 20 1.79 -11.21 -5.64
C GLN A 20 0.36 -11.66 -5.36
N ALA A 21 0.17 -12.82 -4.72
CA ALA A 21 -1.15 -13.32 -4.36
C ALA A 21 -1.85 -12.38 -3.36
N TRP A 22 -1.10 -11.86 -2.39
CA TRP A 22 -1.62 -10.92 -1.41
C TRP A 22 -2.08 -9.61 -2.06
N PHE A 23 -1.30 -9.07 -3.00
CA PHE A 23 -1.70 -7.87 -3.73
C PHE A 23 -2.91 -8.13 -4.64
N ALA A 24 -3.04 -9.32 -5.19
CA ALA A 24 -4.23 -9.66 -5.97
C ALA A 24 -5.50 -9.59 -5.09
N GLU A 25 -5.40 -10.04 -3.85
CA GLU A 25 -6.49 -9.92 -2.87
C GLU A 25 -6.80 -8.46 -2.54
N TYR A 26 -5.75 -7.65 -2.32
CA TYR A 26 -5.91 -6.22 -2.07
C TYR A 26 -6.55 -5.51 -3.27
N ASP A 27 -6.06 -5.77 -4.47
CA ASP A 27 -6.59 -5.16 -5.69
C ASP A 27 -8.05 -5.52 -5.91
N ALA A 28 -8.43 -6.76 -5.61
CA ALA A 28 -9.83 -7.19 -5.72
C ALA A 28 -10.72 -6.45 -4.71
N ALA A 29 -10.25 -6.28 -3.48
CA ALA A 29 -10.98 -5.51 -2.46
C ALA A 29 -11.13 -4.04 -2.88
N ALA A 30 -10.04 -3.44 -3.38
CA ALA A 30 -10.07 -2.06 -3.85
C ALA A 30 -11.03 -1.87 -5.04
N ALA A 31 -11.04 -2.81 -5.97
CA ALA A 31 -11.94 -2.76 -7.12
C ALA A 31 -13.41 -2.83 -6.71
N ARG A 32 -13.71 -3.59 -5.66
CA ARG A 32 -15.07 -3.67 -5.10
C ARG A 32 -15.40 -2.51 -4.17
N ARG A 33 -14.44 -1.65 -3.89
CA ARG A 33 -14.53 -0.60 -2.86
C ARG A 33 -14.90 -1.16 -1.49
N ASP A 34 -14.35 -2.33 -1.19
CA ASP A 34 -14.50 -2.99 0.10
C ASP A 34 -13.47 -2.42 1.07
N ILE A 35 -13.79 -1.27 1.66
CA ILE A 35 -12.83 -0.54 2.49
C ILE A 35 -12.50 -1.31 3.76
N GLU A 36 -13.47 -2.00 4.36
CA GLU A 36 -13.20 -2.84 5.53
C GLU A 36 -12.30 -4.02 5.16
N GLY A 37 -12.51 -4.65 4.00
CA GLY A 37 -11.62 -5.69 3.49
C GLY A 37 -10.21 -5.17 3.24
N MET A 38 -10.06 -3.94 2.73
CA MET A 38 -8.75 -3.30 2.58
C MET A 38 -8.10 -3.06 3.95
N ALA A 39 -8.88 -2.60 4.93
CA ALA A 39 -8.38 -2.38 6.29
C ALA A 39 -7.90 -3.66 6.95
N ASP A 40 -8.54 -4.79 6.65
CA ASP A 40 -8.13 -6.09 7.17
C ASP A 40 -6.74 -6.52 6.67
N LEU A 41 -6.24 -5.89 5.62
CA LEU A 41 -4.91 -6.17 5.05
C LEU A 41 -3.82 -5.25 5.60
N ALA A 42 -4.14 -4.43 6.59
CA ALA A 42 -3.20 -3.52 7.24
C ALA A 42 -3.04 -3.84 8.73
N VAL A 43 -1.91 -3.49 9.28
CA VAL A 43 -1.74 -3.46 10.74
C VAL A 43 -1.92 -2.03 11.21
N PHE A 44 -2.48 -1.87 12.41
CA PHE A 44 -2.73 -0.55 12.98
C PHE A 44 -1.95 -0.38 14.29
N PRO A 45 -1.41 0.83 14.56
CA PRO A 45 -1.53 2.01 13.71
C PRO A 45 -0.79 1.83 12.38
N LEU A 46 -1.45 2.24 11.30
CA LEU A 46 -0.87 2.25 9.96
C LEU A 46 -0.09 3.55 9.78
N ASN A 47 1.15 3.45 9.32
CA ASN A 47 1.98 4.61 9.08
C ASN A 47 1.79 5.10 7.65
N LEU A 48 1.62 6.41 7.48
CA LEU A 48 1.47 7.04 6.18
C LEU A 48 2.49 8.14 5.99
N VAL A 49 3.10 8.17 4.82
CA VAL A 49 4.10 9.15 4.42
C VAL A 49 3.69 9.73 3.08
N SER A 50 3.63 11.05 3.00
CA SER A 50 3.18 11.72 1.80
C SER A 50 3.80 13.11 1.69
N ASP A 51 3.33 13.90 0.76
CA ASP A 51 3.65 15.30 0.63
C ASP A 51 2.41 16.09 0.25
N ASP A 52 2.51 17.41 0.40
CA ASP A 52 1.42 18.31 0.02
C ASP A 52 1.78 19.07 -1.26
N PRO A 53 0.83 19.84 -1.83
CA PRO A 53 1.07 20.61 -3.05
C PRO A 53 2.17 21.67 -2.91
N ALA A 54 2.49 22.09 -1.69
CA ALA A 54 3.60 23.05 -1.44
C ALA A 54 4.96 22.37 -1.43
N GLY A 55 5.01 21.05 -1.56
CA GLY A 55 6.27 20.30 -1.54
C GLY A 55 6.77 19.96 -0.15
N GLU A 56 5.92 20.08 0.87
CA GLU A 56 6.27 19.71 2.24
C GLU A 56 5.94 18.26 2.52
N GLY A 57 6.87 17.55 3.14
CA GLY A 57 6.63 16.18 3.58
C GLY A 57 5.67 16.14 4.75
N ALA A 58 4.84 15.10 4.78
CA ALA A 58 3.85 14.88 5.82
C ALA A 58 3.81 13.42 6.21
N SER A 59 3.52 13.16 7.47
CA SER A 59 3.32 11.79 7.94
C SER A 59 2.23 11.76 9.00
N ALA A 60 1.60 10.60 9.10
CA ALA A 60 0.57 10.37 10.11
C ALA A 60 0.53 8.89 10.45
N GLN A 61 -0.06 8.61 11.59
CA GLN A 61 -0.40 7.25 11.96
C GLN A 61 -1.90 7.17 12.17
N TRP A 62 -2.53 6.26 11.45
CA TRP A 62 -3.97 6.09 11.52
C TRP A 62 -4.32 4.81 12.27
N ASP A 63 -5.35 4.90 13.11
CA ASP A 63 -6.02 3.70 13.58
C ASP A 63 -7.00 3.20 12.51
N ARG A 64 -7.62 2.04 12.76
CA ARG A 64 -8.52 1.43 11.79
C ARG A 64 -9.69 2.37 11.42
N LYS A 65 -10.25 3.05 12.43
CA LYS A 65 -11.37 3.95 12.19
C LYS A 65 -10.98 5.13 11.29
N GLN A 66 -9.82 5.74 11.58
CA GLN A 66 -9.30 6.83 10.75
C GLN A 66 -9.06 6.38 9.31
N TYR A 67 -8.50 5.18 9.14
CA TYR A 67 -8.30 4.62 7.82
C TYR A 67 -9.62 4.46 7.07
N ILE A 68 -10.60 3.84 7.70
CA ILE A 68 -11.90 3.59 7.09
C ILE A 68 -12.60 4.91 6.74
N ASP A 69 -12.62 5.86 7.68
CA ASP A 69 -13.26 7.16 7.46
C ASP A 69 -12.60 7.94 6.31
N THR A 70 -11.27 7.97 6.28
CA THR A 70 -10.53 8.70 5.25
C THR A 70 -10.68 8.03 3.89
N MET A 71 -10.55 6.72 3.81
CA MET A 71 -10.69 6.02 2.54
C MET A 71 -12.11 6.10 2.00
N THR A 72 -13.09 6.06 2.87
CA THR A 72 -14.49 6.26 2.47
C THR A 72 -14.69 7.63 1.83
N HIS A 73 -14.08 8.66 2.43
CA HIS A 73 -14.15 10.02 1.88
C HIS A 73 -13.40 10.14 0.55
N VAL A 74 -12.19 9.59 0.46
CA VAL A 74 -11.31 9.73 -0.71
C VAL A 74 -11.82 8.90 -1.89
N MET A 75 -12.21 7.65 -1.65
CA MET A 75 -12.72 6.80 -2.72
C MET A 75 -14.11 7.18 -3.14
N GLY A 76 -14.85 7.82 -2.26
CA GLY A 76 -16.16 8.36 -2.55
C GLY A 76 -17.18 7.32 -2.93
N GLU A 77 -18.37 7.81 -3.30
CA GLU A 77 -19.42 6.99 -3.89
C GLU A 77 -19.40 7.08 -5.42
N GLY A 78 -18.20 7.29 -5.98
CA GLY A 78 -18.03 7.50 -7.40
C GLY A 78 -18.62 6.37 -8.22
N SER A 79 -19.38 6.75 -9.24
CA SER A 79 -19.94 5.83 -10.21
C SER A 79 -19.01 5.61 -11.40
N GLU A 80 -17.85 6.25 -11.42
CA GLU A 80 -16.93 6.14 -12.52
C GLU A 80 -16.17 4.82 -12.46
N ASP A 81 -16.09 4.17 -13.60
CA ASP A 81 -15.24 3.00 -13.76
C ASP A 81 -13.79 3.43 -13.74
N ILE A 82 -13.06 2.99 -12.74
CA ILE A 82 -11.64 3.23 -12.64
C ILE A 82 -10.94 1.90 -12.83
N THR A 83 -10.00 1.85 -13.77
CA THR A 83 -9.16 0.68 -13.97
C THR A 83 -7.73 0.98 -13.62
N PHE A 84 -7.07 -0.01 -13.02
CA PHE A 84 -5.65 0.08 -12.68
C PHE A 84 -4.90 -1.07 -13.32
N GLU A 85 -3.76 -0.74 -13.91
CA GLU A 85 -2.77 -1.74 -14.30
C GLU A 85 -1.52 -1.46 -13.49
N SER A 86 -1.14 -2.41 -12.65
CA SER A 86 -0.05 -2.22 -11.69
C SER A 86 1.05 -3.25 -11.90
N VAL A 87 2.28 -2.76 -11.86
CA VAL A 87 3.49 -3.59 -11.85
C VAL A 87 4.14 -3.39 -10.49
N ARG A 88 4.31 -4.47 -9.75
CA ARG A 88 4.87 -4.44 -8.41
C ARG A 88 6.21 -5.12 -8.35
N THR A 89 7.16 -4.43 -7.74
CA THR A 89 8.53 -4.89 -7.58
C THR A 89 8.84 -5.00 -6.09
N PRO A 90 8.72 -6.21 -5.51
CA PRO A 90 9.09 -6.42 -4.12
C PRO A 90 10.61 -6.43 -3.94
N VAL A 91 11.06 -5.80 -2.87
CA VAL A 91 12.44 -5.88 -2.40
C VAL A 91 12.40 -6.44 -0.99
N PHE A 92 12.85 -7.69 -0.83
CA PHE A 92 12.80 -8.37 0.45
C PHE A 92 14.04 -8.05 1.27
N LEU A 93 13.85 -7.61 2.51
CA LEU A 93 14.93 -7.38 3.46
C LEU A 93 15.13 -8.60 4.37
N SER A 94 14.08 -9.40 4.50
CA SER A 94 14.08 -10.63 5.29
C SER A 94 12.87 -11.46 4.84
N PRO A 95 12.68 -12.69 5.35
CA PRO A 95 11.46 -13.45 5.07
C PRO A 95 10.16 -12.77 5.50
N ALA A 96 10.24 -11.81 6.42
CA ALA A 96 9.06 -11.18 7.00
C ALA A 96 8.96 -9.68 6.73
N MET A 97 9.86 -9.12 5.92
CA MET A 97 9.85 -7.67 5.61
C MET A 97 10.15 -7.47 4.14
N ALA A 98 9.27 -6.70 3.49
CA ALA A 98 9.47 -6.32 2.09
C ALA A 98 9.06 -4.88 1.88
N VAL A 99 9.80 -4.18 1.01
CA VAL A 99 9.41 -2.89 0.47
C VAL A 99 8.96 -3.15 -0.96
N VAL A 100 7.75 -2.74 -1.30
CA VAL A 100 7.18 -3.01 -2.62
C VAL A 100 6.98 -1.69 -3.34
N PHE A 101 7.63 -1.55 -4.48
CA PHE A 101 7.44 -0.40 -5.37
C PHE A 101 6.38 -0.75 -6.39
N THR A 102 5.42 0.15 -6.58
CA THR A 102 4.34 -0.04 -7.54
C THR A 102 4.37 1.06 -8.58
N ASP A 103 4.41 0.66 -9.85
CA ASP A 103 4.13 1.52 -10.98
C ASP A 103 2.74 1.17 -11.48
N SER A 104 1.83 2.13 -11.44
CA SER A 104 0.43 1.90 -11.76
C SER A 104 -0.03 2.88 -12.82
N THR A 105 -0.83 2.37 -13.75
CA THR A 105 -1.54 3.18 -14.72
C THR A 105 -3.01 3.17 -14.34
N MET A 106 -3.52 4.34 -14.00
CA MET A 106 -4.93 4.52 -13.66
C MET A 106 -5.65 5.15 -14.84
N THR A 107 -6.76 4.56 -15.24
CA THR A 107 -7.62 5.13 -16.27
C THR A 107 -9.00 5.38 -15.69
N ALA A 108 -9.47 6.62 -15.79
CA ALA A 108 -10.78 7.04 -15.32
C ALA A 108 -11.34 8.06 -16.31
N GLY A 109 -12.57 7.85 -16.78
CA GLY A 109 -13.25 8.80 -17.66
C GLY A 109 -12.48 9.15 -18.94
N GLY A 110 -11.72 8.22 -19.49
CA GLY A 110 -10.91 8.43 -20.69
C GLY A 110 -9.58 9.13 -20.44
N THR A 111 -9.27 9.45 -19.19
CA THR A 111 -8.00 10.07 -18.79
C THR A 111 -7.11 9.02 -18.15
N THR A 112 -5.83 9.00 -18.54
CA THR A 112 -4.84 8.07 -18.02
C THR A 112 -3.83 8.84 -17.19
N GLN A 113 -3.54 8.34 -15.99
CA GLN A 113 -2.56 8.92 -15.08
C GLN A 113 -1.57 7.85 -14.64
N GLN A 114 -0.29 8.20 -14.62
CA GLN A 114 0.76 7.35 -14.09
C GLN A 114 0.96 7.64 -12.61
N LEU A 115 1.00 6.59 -11.80
CA LEU A 115 1.21 6.68 -10.37
C LEU A 115 2.41 5.83 -9.98
N ARG A 116 3.20 6.31 -9.05
CA ARG A 116 4.25 5.52 -8.43
C ARG A 116 4.15 5.68 -6.92
N TYR A 117 4.14 4.55 -6.23
CA TYR A 117 4.08 4.56 -4.77
C TYR A 117 4.84 3.36 -4.21
N ALA A 118 5.03 3.34 -2.92
CA ALA A 118 5.71 2.26 -2.24
C ALA A 118 4.95 1.87 -0.98
N ASP A 119 5.12 0.62 -0.58
CA ASP A 119 4.53 0.10 0.64
C ASP A 119 5.58 -0.71 1.39
N ILE A 120 5.56 -0.61 2.71
CA ILE A 120 6.33 -1.51 3.55
C ILE A 120 5.36 -2.56 4.08
N LEU A 121 5.67 -3.80 3.78
CA LEU A 121 4.90 -4.95 4.23
C LEU A 121 5.64 -5.69 5.32
N ILE A 122 4.90 -6.17 6.30
CA ILE A 122 5.42 -7.10 7.30
C ILE A 122 4.60 -8.37 7.27
N LYS A 123 5.24 -9.49 7.63
CA LYS A 123 4.56 -10.78 7.74
C LYS A 123 4.40 -11.14 9.20
N ARG A 124 3.16 -11.38 9.60
CA ARG A 124 2.81 -11.83 10.95
C ARG A 124 1.91 -13.05 10.84
N ASP A 125 2.22 -14.07 11.62
CA ASP A 125 1.43 -15.31 11.64
C ASP A 125 1.21 -15.87 10.24
N GLY A 126 2.26 -15.78 9.40
CA GLY A 126 2.23 -16.28 8.03
C GLY A 126 1.48 -15.41 7.03
N ARG A 127 1.03 -14.21 7.43
CA ARG A 127 0.26 -13.32 6.57
C ARG A 127 0.93 -11.98 6.40
N TRP A 128 0.98 -11.50 5.17
CA TRP A 128 1.47 -10.16 4.86
C TRP A 128 0.44 -9.11 5.26
N ALA A 129 0.92 -7.92 5.60
CA ALA A 129 0.06 -6.77 5.89
C ALA A 129 0.80 -5.47 5.61
N PHE A 130 0.05 -4.43 5.24
CA PHE A 130 0.60 -3.07 5.15
C PHE A 130 0.98 -2.57 6.53
N GLN A 131 2.22 -2.10 6.67
CA GLN A 131 2.69 -1.39 7.86
C GLN A 131 2.87 0.09 7.56
N THR A 132 3.32 0.43 6.35
CA THR A 132 3.52 1.81 5.90
C THR A 132 3.08 1.94 4.45
N MET A 133 2.37 3.04 4.15
CA MET A 133 2.04 3.42 2.78
C MET A 133 2.74 4.74 2.47
N VAL A 134 3.41 4.81 1.32
CA VAL A 134 4.16 5.99 0.86
C VAL A 134 3.64 6.37 -0.51
N GLN A 135 2.95 7.52 -0.59
CA GLN A 135 2.40 8.00 -1.86
C GLN A 135 2.33 9.52 -1.82
N GLY A 136 2.79 10.17 -2.88
CA GLY A 136 2.72 11.62 -2.98
C GLY A 136 1.30 12.15 -3.17
N GLY A 137 1.08 13.38 -2.77
CA GLY A 137 -0.16 14.09 -3.03
C GLY A 137 -1.27 13.94 -1.99
N TRP A 138 -1.02 13.22 -0.90
CA TRP A 138 -2.02 12.95 0.13
C TRP A 138 -1.82 13.76 1.39
N GLY A 139 -0.82 14.67 1.40
CA GLY A 139 -0.44 15.36 2.63
C GLY A 139 -1.59 16.09 3.33
N ASP A 140 -2.51 16.67 2.57
CA ASP A 140 -3.66 17.38 3.15
C ASP A 140 -4.65 16.41 3.83
N ASN A 141 -4.67 15.15 3.43
CA ASN A 141 -5.52 14.12 4.05
C ASN A 141 -4.93 13.54 5.32
N LEU A 142 -3.66 13.86 5.63
CA LEU A 142 -2.97 13.35 6.80
C LEU A 142 -3.08 14.28 8.01
N ARG A 143 -3.69 15.43 7.84
CA ARG A 143 -3.80 16.46 8.90
C ARG A 143 -5.13 16.43 9.59
#